data_00c3947444f786fabe51560166f10640
#
_entry.id   00c3947444f786fabe51560166f10640
#
_cell.length_a   1.000
_cell.length_b   1.000
_cell.length_c   1.000
_cell.angle_alpha   90.00
_cell.angle_beta   90.00
_cell.angle_gamma   90.00
#
_symmetry.space_group_name_H-M   'P 1'
#
loop_
_entity.id
_entity.type
_entity.pdbx_description
1 polymer ?
#
loop_
_entity_poly.entity_id
_entity_poly.type
_entity_poly.pdbx_seq_one_letter_code
_entity_poly.pdbx_strand_id
1 'polypeptide(L)'
;IDAVVIAATSRQMYKKAVNQIKRNKFIVKRPYESIKDELAEQLKQTIVSHASQKKLSGELHEETGTGYIQKHGGLVYRKLLEPKFTVKHAKKIVDETVKELVLAHLQKHGDDPQRAFAEGFIVYHKDNKTPIRRVRVLQSKTTKEKLEQSKLGIRDKSGKVFKFMTYGNIHHIEVVQHNKTGDYKGIFVNMMEASHRAKGIQSNLNPRGERQAIIKRDHGHEWQFLMALHRRDIVSIDSGEGQKFYCVEKLSPSRNEFILRAHQASTQNNKEEELSVRVNKESFTRHSIKVHQINAIGIIADD
;
A
#
# COMPACT_ATOMS: atom_id res chain seq x y z
N ILE A 1 20.54 -17.12 6.63
CA ILE A 1 21.91 -17.13 7.18
C ILE A 1 21.88 -17.64 8.64
N ASP A 2 21.05 -17.10 9.51
CA ASP A 2 20.99 -17.48 10.93
C ASP A 2 20.65 -18.95 11.14
N ALA A 3 19.71 -19.50 10.38
CA ALA A 3 19.36 -20.92 10.45
C ALA A 3 20.53 -21.84 10.08
N VAL A 4 21.32 -21.45 9.07
CA VAL A 4 22.51 -22.21 8.65
C VAL A 4 23.59 -22.12 9.71
N VAL A 5 23.81 -20.94 10.31
CA VAL A 5 24.77 -20.76 11.41
C VAL A 5 24.36 -21.60 12.61
N ILE A 6 23.07 -21.60 12.97
CA ILE A 6 22.55 -22.42 14.09
C ILE A 6 22.73 -23.92 13.79
N ALA A 7 22.38 -24.37 12.59
CA ALA A 7 22.50 -25.76 12.18
C ALA A 7 23.98 -26.25 12.15
N ALA A 8 24.90 -25.37 11.73
CA ALA A 8 26.34 -25.65 11.69
C ALA A 8 27.04 -25.51 13.03
N THR A 9 26.39 -24.96 14.06
CA THR A 9 27.00 -24.70 15.37
C THR A 9 26.69 -25.80 16.37
N SER A 10 27.66 -26.64 16.65
CA SER A 10 27.53 -27.65 17.72
C SER A 10 27.63 -26.99 19.11
N ARG A 11 27.03 -27.67 20.14
CA ARG A 11 27.14 -27.22 21.54
C ARG A 11 28.60 -27.09 22.01
N GLN A 12 29.51 -27.92 21.48
CA GLN A 12 30.95 -27.83 21.78
C GLN A 12 31.59 -26.60 21.17
N MET A 13 31.24 -26.25 19.90
CA MET A 13 31.72 -25.04 19.24
C MET A 13 31.26 -23.79 19.99
N TYR A 14 29.99 -23.75 20.42
CA TYR A 14 29.46 -22.65 21.22
C TYR A 14 30.24 -22.50 22.55
N LYS A 15 30.47 -23.61 23.32
CA LYS A 15 31.25 -23.56 24.54
C LYS A 15 32.70 -23.09 24.30
N LYS A 16 33.35 -23.55 23.23
CA LYS A 16 34.71 -23.10 22.86
C LYS A 16 34.70 -21.61 22.52
N ALA A 17 33.74 -21.13 21.73
CA ALA A 17 33.60 -19.72 21.37
C ALA A 17 33.43 -18.83 22.63
N VAL A 18 32.53 -19.17 23.52
CA VAL A 18 32.32 -18.45 24.80
C VAL A 18 33.57 -18.39 25.64
N ASN A 19 34.32 -19.49 25.76
CA ASN A 19 35.57 -19.55 26.53
C ASN A 19 36.70 -18.72 25.85
N GLN A 20 36.73 -18.68 24.54
CA GLN A 20 37.71 -17.87 23.80
C GLN A 20 37.40 -16.36 23.85
N ILE A 21 36.12 -15.98 23.80
CA ILE A 21 35.67 -14.62 24.02
C ILE A 21 36.12 -14.12 25.40
N LYS A 22 35.91 -14.92 26.45
CA LYS A 22 36.33 -14.59 27.80
C LYS A 22 37.86 -14.40 27.94
N ARG A 23 38.66 -14.97 27.03
CA ARG A 23 40.13 -14.87 27.01
C ARG A 23 40.66 -13.85 25.99
N ASN A 24 39.78 -13.03 25.37
CA ASN A 24 40.11 -12.08 24.27
C ASN A 24 40.87 -12.74 23.09
N LYS A 25 40.66 -14.05 22.86
CA LYS A 25 41.28 -14.82 21.77
C LYS A 25 40.19 -15.49 20.94
N PHE A 26 39.39 -14.68 20.19
CA PHE A 26 38.33 -15.23 19.38
C PHE A 26 38.82 -15.50 17.96
N ILE A 27 39.17 -16.74 17.67
CA ILE A 27 39.43 -17.21 16.30
C ILE A 27 38.47 -18.37 16.04
N VAL A 28 37.42 -18.12 15.27
CA VAL A 28 36.53 -19.16 14.73
C VAL A 28 37.15 -19.69 13.44
N LYS A 29 37.67 -20.93 13.51
CA LYS A 29 38.11 -21.65 12.31
C LYS A 29 36.87 -22.02 11.50
N ARG A 30 36.90 -21.80 10.19
CA ARG A 30 35.87 -22.31 9.30
C ARG A 30 35.81 -23.83 9.41
N PRO A 31 34.63 -24.50 9.32
CA PRO A 31 34.54 -25.95 9.28
C PRO A 31 35.38 -26.55 8.15
N TYR A 32 35.39 -25.91 6.98
CA TYR A 32 36.24 -26.22 5.82
C TYR A 32 36.33 -24.95 4.93
N GLU A 33 37.30 -24.88 4.02
CA GLU A 33 37.64 -23.66 3.28
C GLU A 33 36.50 -23.22 2.31
N SER A 34 35.92 -24.17 1.57
CA SER A 34 34.88 -23.91 0.55
C SER A 34 33.48 -23.61 1.11
N ILE A 35 33.25 -23.68 2.44
CA ILE A 35 31.91 -23.54 3.04
C ILE A 35 31.19 -22.25 2.62
N LYS A 36 31.92 -21.13 2.43
CA LYS A 36 31.29 -19.87 2.02
C LYS A 36 30.79 -19.92 0.61
N ASP A 37 31.56 -20.52 -0.27
CA ASP A 37 31.24 -20.58 -1.70
C ASP A 37 30.08 -21.55 -1.94
N GLU A 38 30.10 -22.72 -1.28
CA GLU A 38 29.01 -23.69 -1.31
C GLU A 38 27.71 -23.10 -0.75
N LEU A 39 27.77 -22.38 0.40
CA LEU A 39 26.62 -21.72 0.96
C LEU A 39 26.10 -20.61 0.05
N ALA A 40 26.98 -19.82 -0.57
CA ALA A 40 26.58 -18.79 -1.51
C ALA A 40 25.86 -19.38 -2.73
N GLU A 41 26.35 -20.50 -3.25
CA GLU A 41 25.74 -21.23 -4.37
C GLU A 41 24.34 -21.77 -3.98
N GLN A 42 24.23 -22.43 -2.84
CA GLN A 42 22.95 -22.95 -2.34
C GLN A 42 21.94 -21.82 -2.04
N LEU A 43 22.39 -20.71 -1.47
CA LEU A 43 21.53 -19.56 -1.22
C LEU A 43 21.02 -18.88 -2.49
N LYS A 44 21.79 -18.88 -3.58
CA LYS A 44 21.32 -18.39 -4.89
C LYS A 44 20.16 -19.21 -5.45
N GLN A 45 20.13 -20.51 -5.17
CA GLN A 45 19.07 -21.43 -5.63
C GLN A 45 17.83 -21.40 -4.71
N THR A 46 17.97 -20.90 -3.48
CA THR A 46 16.89 -20.91 -2.50
C THR A 46 15.93 -19.74 -2.74
N ILE A 47 14.65 -20.03 -2.94
CA ILE A 47 13.62 -19.00 -3.04
C ILE A 47 13.24 -18.54 -1.65
N VAL A 48 13.44 -17.23 -1.36
CA VAL A 48 13.05 -16.66 -0.07
C VAL A 48 11.53 -16.58 0.01
N SER A 49 10.94 -17.36 0.92
CA SER A 49 9.51 -17.36 1.17
C SER A 49 9.13 -16.19 2.09
N HIS A 50 8.17 -15.39 1.64
CA HIS A 50 7.56 -14.34 2.43
C HIS A 50 6.14 -14.74 2.80
N ALA A 51 5.71 -14.50 4.04
CA ALA A 51 4.32 -14.76 4.45
C ALA A 51 3.38 -13.84 3.67
N SER A 52 2.61 -14.38 2.73
CA SER A 52 1.63 -13.64 1.94
C SER A 52 0.57 -12.99 2.81
N GLN A 53 0.19 -11.75 2.48
CA GLN A 53 -0.78 -10.97 3.25
C GLN A 53 -2.23 -11.28 2.84
N LYS A 54 -2.64 -12.54 3.01
CA LYS A 54 -4.01 -13.03 2.69
C LYS A 54 -5.02 -12.84 3.80
N LYS A 55 -4.59 -12.44 5.01
CA LYS A 55 -5.49 -12.27 6.16
C LYS A 55 -6.33 -11.02 6.03
N LEU A 56 -7.61 -11.12 6.44
CA LEU A 56 -8.53 -9.99 6.56
C LEU A 56 -8.25 -9.18 7.84
N SER A 57 -7.00 -8.79 8.04
CA SER A 57 -6.55 -7.99 9.17
C SER A 57 -5.82 -6.76 8.65
N GLY A 58 -6.29 -5.58 9.02
CA GLY A 58 -5.71 -4.32 8.57
C GLY A 58 -6.73 -3.19 8.62
N GLU A 59 -6.28 -2.02 8.21
CA GLU A 59 -7.07 -0.82 8.17
C GLU A 59 -8.16 -0.92 7.09
N LEU A 60 -9.43 -0.82 7.51
CA LEU A 60 -10.58 -0.89 6.60
C LEU A 60 -10.79 0.42 5.84
N HIS A 61 -10.45 1.54 6.47
CA HIS A 61 -10.51 2.87 5.89
C HIS A 61 -9.50 3.79 6.58
N GLU A 62 -9.09 4.87 5.91
CA GLU A 62 -8.27 5.91 6.51
C GLU A 62 -9.04 6.65 7.60
N GLU A 63 -8.35 7.10 8.65
CA GLU A 63 -8.97 7.86 9.77
C GLU A 63 -9.48 9.24 9.31
N THR A 64 -8.82 9.83 8.31
CA THR A 64 -9.15 11.17 7.83
C THR A 64 -10.41 11.15 6.99
N GLY A 65 -11.48 11.70 7.56
CA GLY A 65 -12.72 11.89 6.80
C GLY A 65 -12.77 13.25 6.10
N THR A 66 -13.32 13.24 4.89
CA THR A 66 -13.56 14.43 4.07
C THR A 66 -15.06 14.73 4.02
N GLY A 67 -15.42 16.01 4.10
CA GLY A 67 -16.80 16.44 3.88
C GLY A 67 -17.07 16.73 2.40
N TYR A 68 -18.34 16.77 2.01
CA TYR A 68 -18.75 17.24 0.69
C TYR A 68 -19.59 18.52 0.86
N ILE A 69 -19.24 19.57 0.11
CA ILE A 69 -20.00 20.81 0.10
C ILE A 69 -20.61 20.99 -1.28
N GLN A 70 -21.94 20.89 -1.36
CA GLN A 70 -22.67 20.98 -2.61
C GLN A 70 -22.50 22.34 -3.30
N LYS A 71 -22.49 23.44 -2.55
CA LYS A 71 -22.29 24.81 -3.05
C LYS A 71 -20.98 24.97 -3.84
N HIS A 72 -19.93 24.24 -3.45
CA HIS A 72 -18.62 24.28 -4.10
C HIS A 72 -18.36 23.10 -5.03
N GLY A 73 -19.31 22.14 -5.10
CA GLY A 73 -19.22 20.95 -5.96
C GLY A 73 -17.97 20.11 -5.69
N GLY A 74 -17.59 19.94 -4.40
CA GLY A 74 -16.35 19.24 -4.14
C GLY A 74 -16.12 18.76 -2.72
N LEU A 75 -15.07 17.95 -2.60
CA LEU A 75 -14.55 17.45 -1.34
C LEU A 75 -13.83 18.53 -0.57
N VAL A 76 -14.09 18.58 0.73
CA VAL A 76 -13.39 19.46 1.65
C VAL A 76 -12.79 18.65 2.80
N TYR A 77 -11.63 19.06 3.23
CA TYR A 77 -10.96 18.50 4.39
C TYR A 77 -10.52 19.61 5.33
N ARG A 78 -10.32 19.28 6.60
CA ARG A 78 -9.77 20.20 7.59
C ARG A 78 -8.26 20.14 7.57
N LYS A 79 -7.63 21.31 7.38
CA LYS A 79 -6.17 21.44 7.39
C LYS A 79 -5.75 22.37 8.52
N LEU A 80 -4.69 22.01 9.22
CA LEU A 80 -4.07 22.87 10.25
C LEU A 80 -3.41 24.08 9.57
N LEU A 81 -3.43 25.21 10.24
CA LEU A 81 -2.59 26.37 9.93
C LEU A 81 -1.23 26.10 10.59
N GLU A 82 -0.28 25.66 9.79
CA GLU A 82 1.06 25.24 10.19
C GLU A 82 2.09 25.69 9.14
N PRO A 83 3.41 25.63 9.39
CA PRO A 83 4.45 26.06 8.43
C PRO A 83 4.36 25.44 7.02
N LYS A 84 3.64 24.33 6.86
CA LYS A 84 3.37 23.70 5.54
C LYS A 84 2.11 24.23 4.84
N PHE A 85 1.38 25.17 5.45
CA PHE A 85 0.14 25.71 4.89
C PHE A 85 0.43 26.89 3.96
N THR A 86 0.54 26.62 2.67
CA THR A 86 0.95 27.59 1.63
C THR A 86 -0.20 28.51 1.20
N VAL A 87 0.13 29.62 0.53
CA VAL A 87 -0.85 30.54 -0.11
C VAL A 87 -1.78 29.80 -1.07
N LYS A 88 -1.30 28.75 -1.76
CA LYS A 88 -2.13 27.90 -2.62
C LYS A 88 -3.25 27.18 -1.83
N HIS A 89 -2.98 26.79 -0.58
CA HIS A 89 -3.99 26.22 0.29
C HIS A 89 -4.97 27.29 0.78
N ALA A 90 -4.48 28.50 1.14
CA ALA A 90 -5.30 29.60 1.60
C ALA A 90 -6.34 30.02 0.53
N LYS A 91 -5.94 30.10 -0.73
CA LYS A 91 -6.86 30.39 -1.85
C LYS A 91 -8.00 29.38 -2.02
N LYS A 92 -7.84 28.15 -1.50
CA LYS A 92 -8.83 27.08 -1.53
C LYS A 92 -9.68 26.97 -0.28
N ILE A 93 -9.53 27.88 0.69
CA ILE A 93 -10.39 27.91 1.87
C ILE A 93 -11.82 28.17 1.43
N VAL A 94 -12.77 27.42 1.98
CA VAL A 94 -14.18 27.42 1.59
C VAL A 94 -14.96 28.59 2.21
N ASP A 95 -14.59 28.98 3.42
CA ASP A 95 -15.19 30.11 4.14
C ASP A 95 -14.46 31.39 3.71
N GLU A 96 -15.17 32.30 3.00
CA GLU A 96 -14.57 33.51 2.44
C GLU A 96 -14.02 34.43 3.54
N THR A 97 -14.72 34.58 4.67
CA THR A 97 -14.24 35.42 5.79
C THR A 97 -12.94 34.86 6.36
N VAL A 98 -12.89 33.56 6.58
CA VAL A 98 -11.67 32.88 7.09
C VAL A 98 -10.56 32.96 6.06
N LYS A 99 -10.89 32.83 4.79
CA LYS A 99 -9.93 32.94 3.68
C LYS A 99 -9.27 34.32 3.63
N GLU A 100 -10.04 35.39 3.72
CA GLU A 100 -9.53 36.76 3.77
C GLU A 100 -8.57 36.97 4.95
N LEU A 101 -8.97 36.53 6.17
CA LEU A 101 -8.14 36.64 7.36
C LEU A 101 -6.82 35.88 7.23
N VAL A 102 -6.87 34.66 6.69
CA VAL A 102 -5.66 33.83 6.51
C VAL A 102 -4.75 34.39 5.42
N LEU A 103 -5.31 34.89 4.34
CA LEU A 103 -4.53 35.55 3.27
C LEU A 103 -3.88 36.84 3.75
N ALA A 104 -4.62 37.69 4.47
CA ALA A 104 -4.06 38.93 5.06
C ALA A 104 -2.94 38.60 6.06
N HIS A 105 -3.10 37.55 6.87
CA HIS A 105 -2.04 37.10 7.78
C HIS A 105 -0.79 36.64 7.03
N LEU A 106 -0.95 35.84 5.95
CA LEU A 106 0.19 35.43 5.12
C LEU A 106 0.90 36.61 4.48
N GLN A 107 0.16 37.56 3.87
CA GLN A 107 0.72 38.78 3.27
C GLN A 107 1.52 39.60 4.30
N LYS A 108 1.02 39.74 5.52
CA LYS A 108 1.72 40.47 6.61
C LYS A 108 3.09 39.85 6.92
N HIS A 109 3.26 38.55 6.65
CA HIS A 109 4.51 37.82 6.84
C HIS A 109 5.27 37.54 5.53
N GLY A 110 4.99 38.30 4.47
CA GLY A 110 5.68 38.20 3.18
C GLY A 110 5.36 36.91 2.40
N ASP A 111 4.14 36.39 2.57
CA ASP A 111 3.66 35.14 1.96
C ASP A 111 4.50 33.90 2.32
N ASP A 112 5.31 33.98 3.37
CA ASP A 112 6.11 32.89 3.89
C ASP A 112 5.35 32.11 4.99
N PRO A 113 4.89 30.89 4.71
CA PRO A 113 4.15 30.09 5.70
C PRO A 113 4.95 29.72 6.94
N GLN A 114 6.28 29.62 6.81
CA GLN A 114 7.15 29.28 7.94
C GLN A 114 7.18 30.42 8.96
N ARG A 115 7.17 31.66 8.48
CA ARG A 115 7.08 32.85 9.34
C ARG A 115 5.67 33.10 9.84
N ALA A 116 4.65 32.96 8.96
CA ALA A 116 3.26 33.25 9.29
C ALA A 116 2.68 32.29 10.32
N PHE A 117 3.10 31.03 10.33
CA PHE A 117 2.58 29.98 11.21
C PHE A 117 3.66 29.38 12.12
N ALA A 118 4.70 30.14 12.44
CA ALA A 118 5.66 29.79 13.47
C ALA A 118 4.99 29.69 14.84
N GLU A 119 5.67 29.06 15.79
CA GLU A 119 5.17 28.91 17.15
C GLU A 119 4.84 30.27 17.79
N GLY A 120 3.63 30.43 18.32
CA GLY A 120 3.13 31.69 18.88
C GLY A 120 2.34 32.59 17.92
N PHE A 121 2.34 32.34 16.62
CA PHE A 121 1.51 33.08 15.67
C PHE A 121 0.14 32.41 15.48
N ILE A 122 -0.93 33.12 15.84
CA ILE A 122 -2.29 32.63 15.77
C ILE A 122 -3.13 33.59 14.94
N VAL A 123 -3.88 33.06 13.99
CA VAL A 123 -4.91 33.80 13.26
C VAL A 123 -6.20 33.78 14.08
N TYR A 124 -6.79 34.95 14.31
CA TYR A 124 -8.04 35.08 15.03
C TYR A 124 -9.20 35.41 14.07
N HIS A 125 -10.40 35.03 14.45
CA HIS A 125 -11.64 35.47 13.80
C HIS A 125 -11.83 36.99 13.96
N LYS A 126 -12.81 37.55 13.29
CA LYS A 126 -13.16 38.99 13.37
C LYS A 126 -13.46 39.48 14.79
N ASP A 127 -13.81 38.57 15.70
CA ASP A 127 -14.02 38.86 17.14
C ASP A 127 -12.73 39.07 17.94
N ASN A 128 -11.56 38.85 17.31
CA ASN A 128 -10.21 38.86 17.90
C ASN A 128 -10.04 37.98 19.15
N LYS A 129 -10.97 37.04 19.40
CA LYS A 129 -10.97 36.15 20.57
C LYS A 129 -10.87 34.69 20.18
N THR A 130 -11.53 34.32 19.07
CA THR A 130 -11.60 32.92 18.66
C THR A 130 -10.43 32.56 17.77
N PRO A 131 -9.51 31.69 18.21
CA PRO A 131 -8.35 31.29 17.39
C PRO A 131 -8.75 30.33 16.27
N ILE A 132 -8.27 30.58 15.07
CA ILE A 132 -8.43 29.73 13.90
C ILE A 132 -7.22 28.80 13.81
N ARG A 133 -7.39 27.55 14.23
CA ARG A 133 -6.32 26.54 14.16
C ARG A 133 -6.44 25.63 12.96
N ARG A 134 -7.66 25.38 12.50
CA ARG A 134 -7.95 24.48 11.36
C ARG A 134 -8.97 25.14 10.43
N VAL A 135 -8.73 25.02 9.14
CA VAL A 135 -9.60 25.57 8.09
C VAL A 135 -10.10 24.48 7.16
N ARG A 136 -11.29 24.68 6.57
CA ARG A 136 -11.83 23.79 5.55
C ARG A 136 -11.30 24.22 4.19
N VAL A 137 -10.57 23.30 3.52
CA VAL A 137 -9.92 23.52 2.23
C VAL A 137 -10.57 22.64 1.19
N LEU A 138 -10.89 23.19 0.03
CA LEU A 138 -11.40 22.43 -1.13
C LEU A 138 -10.26 21.59 -1.71
N GLN A 139 -10.44 20.26 -1.73
CA GLN A 139 -9.46 19.32 -2.25
C GLN A 139 -9.58 19.16 -3.76
N SER A 140 -10.77 18.81 -4.22
CA SER A 140 -11.05 18.56 -5.62
C SER A 140 -12.51 18.83 -5.94
N LYS A 141 -12.78 19.29 -7.15
CA LYS A 141 -14.15 19.35 -7.69
C LYS A 141 -14.53 17.95 -8.18
N THR A 142 -15.66 17.44 -7.71
CA THR A 142 -16.18 16.13 -8.09
C THR A 142 -17.66 16.06 -7.77
N THR A 143 -18.39 15.15 -8.41
CA THR A 143 -19.81 14.95 -8.11
C THR A 143 -19.99 14.00 -6.93
N LYS A 144 -21.13 14.10 -6.24
CA LYS A 144 -21.43 13.26 -5.10
C LYS A 144 -21.53 11.78 -5.49
N GLU A 145 -22.09 11.51 -6.66
CA GLU A 145 -22.25 10.16 -7.22
C GLU A 145 -20.89 9.47 -7.44
N LYS A 146 -19.92 10.20 -8.04
CA LYS A 146 -18.54 9.69 -8.22
C LYS A 146 -17.86 9.40 -6.88
N LEU A 147 -18.14 10.21 -5.86
CA LEU A 147 -17.60 9.98 -4.52
C LEU A 147 -18.20 8.75 -3.86
N GLU A 148 -19.51 8.56 -3.95
CA GLU A 148 -20.20 7.39 -3.39
C GLU A 148 -19.73 6.08 -4.06
N GLN A 149 -19.26 6.13 -5.31
CA GLN A 149 -18.65 4.99 -5.99
C GLN A 149 -17.20 4.72 -5.57
N SER A 150 -16.44 5.76 -5.26
CA SER A 150 -14.98 5.66 -5.02
C SER A 150 -14.57 5.72 -3.55
N LYS A 151 -15.47 6.14 -2.65
CA LYS A 151 -15.21 6.33 -1.22
C LYS A 151 -16.32 5.75 -0.36
N LEU A 152 -15.97 5.42 0.88
CA LEU A 152 -16.94 5.00 1.89
C LEU A 152 -17.73 6.23 2.38
N GLY A 153 -19.03 6.27 2.09
CA GLY A 153 -19.94 7.29 2.62
C GLY A 153 -20.42 6.93 4.01
N ILE A 154 -20.10 7.76 4.99
CA ILE A 154 -20.62 7.65 6.36
C ILE A 154 -21.95 8.38 6.43
N ARG A 155 -22.99 7.66 6.87
CA ARG A 155 -24.37 8.16 6.92
C ARG A 155 -24.74 8.56 8.35
N ASP A 156 -25.56 9.58 8.46
CA ASP A 156 -26.21 9.96 9.72
C ASP A 156 -27.46 9.08 9.98
N LYS A 157 -28.16 9.35 11.09
CA LYS A 157 -29.39 8.62 11.49
C LYS A 157 -30.52 8.75 10.47
N SER A 158 -30.50 9.78 9.60
CA SER A 158 -31.49 9.99 8.53
C SER A 158 -31.09 9.29 7.23
N GLY A 159 -29.97 8.57 7.19
CA GLY A 159 -29.44 7.90 5.99
C GLY A 159 -28.67 8.84 5.05
N LYS A 160 -28.52 10.12 5.38
CA LYS A 160 -27.79 11.10 4.57
C LYS A 160 -26.28 10.97 4.76
N VAL A 161 -25.54 10.86 3.64
CA VAL A 161 -24.06 10.87 3.69
C VAL A 161 -23.57 12.25 4.08
N PHE A 162 -22.86 12.35 5.22
CA PHE A 162 -22.29 13.59 5.73
C PHE A 162 -20.76 13.63 5.68
N LYS A 163 -20.12 12.49 5.53
CA LYS A 163 -18.66 12.35 5.51
C LYS A 163 -18.25 11.23 4.56
N PHE A 164 -17.14 11.39 3.87
CA PHE A 164 -16.52 10.36 3.05
C PHE A 164 -15.18 9.97 3.65
N MET A 165 -14.87 8.69 3.62
CA MET A 165 -13.57 8.15 4.03
C MET A 165 -12.95 7.39 2.86
N THR A 166 -11.65 7.47 2.73
CA THR A 166 -10.92 6.66 1.76
C THR A 166 -10.91 5.22 2.25
N TYR A 167 -11.12 4.26 1.36
CA TYR A 167 -10.92 2.85 1.70
C TYR A 167 -9.47 2.64 2.12
N GLY A 168 -9.27 1.73 3.07
CA GLY A 168 -7.96 1.39 3.58
C GLY A 168 -7.12 0.58 2.58
N ASN A 169 -6.26 -0.25 3.11
CA ASN A 169 -5.29 -1.01 2.32
C ASN A 169 -5.94 -1.90 1.24
N ILE A 170 -5.26 -2.06 0.12
CA ILE A 170 -5.62 -3.05 -0.89
C ILE A 170 -5.29 -4.44 -0.34
N HIS A 171 -6.29 -5.33 -0.37
CA HIS A 171 -6.14 -6.72 0.04
C HIS A 171 -5.46 -7.54 -1.06
N HIS A 172 -5.99 -7.44 -2.29
CA HIS A 172 -5.45 -8.13 -3.46
C HIS A 172 -5.86 -7.44 -4.76
N ILE A 173 -5.25 -7.87 -5.84
CA ILE A 173 -5.68 -7.57 -7.21
C ILE A 173 -6.15 -8.87 -7.87
N GLU A 174 -7.28 -8.82 -8.55
CA GLU A 174 -7.78 -9.88 -9.44
C GLU A 174 -7.43 -9.46 -10.87
N VAL A 175 -6.62 -10.24 -11.56
CA VAL A 175 -6.23 -10.00 -12.95
C VAL A 175 -7.12 -10.80 -13.85
N VAL A 176 -7.77 -10.13 -14.80
CA VAL A 176 -8.67 -10.73 -15.76
C VAL A 176 -8.27 -10.37 -17.19
N GLN A 177 -8.57 -11.25 -18.13
CA GLN A 177 -8.32 -11.05 -19.56
C GLN A 177 -9.65 -11.05 -20.32
N HIS A 178 -9.80 -10.10 -21.23
CA HIS A 178 -10.98 -10.03 -22.08
C HIS A 178 -10.94 -11.09 -23.18
N ASN A 179 -11.97 -11.93 -23.28
CA ASN A 179 -11.99 -13.11 -24.12
C ASN A 179 -11.84 -12.80 -25.63
N LYS A 180 -12.35 -11.65 -26.10
CA LYS A 180 -12.32 -11.29 -27.52
C LYS A 180 -11.10 -10.45 -27.91
N THR A 181 -10.72 -9.46 -27.10
CA THR A 181 -9.65 -8.50 -27.43
C THR A 181 -8.28 -8.93 -26.90
N GLY A 182 -8.27 -9.83 -25.91
CA GLY A 182 -7.07 -10.22 -25.18
C GLY A 182 -6.51 -9.13 -24.27
N ASP A 183 -7.29 -8.07 -24.00
CA ASP A 183 -6.88 -6.99 -23.10
C ASP A 183 -6.91 -7.44 -21.64
N TYR A 184 -6.02 -6.86 -20.83
CA TYR A 184 -5.93 -7.19 -19.41
C TYR A 184 -6.48 -6.06 -18.55
N LYS A 185 -7.14 -6.43 -17.45
CA LYS A 185 -7.67 -5.51 -16.46
C LYS A 185 -7.35 -5.97 -15.06
N GLY A 186 -6.89 -5.04 -14.22
CA GLY A 186 -6.70 -5.27 -12.79
C GLY A 186 -7.91 -4.77 -11.98
N ILE A 187 -8.49 -5.64 -11.19
CA ILE A 187 -9.57 -5.31 -10.26
C ILE A 187 -8.97 -5.31 -8.86
N PHE A 188 -8.77 -4.11 -8.30
CA PHE A 188 -8.17 -3.92 -6.98
C PHE A 188 -9.25 -4.01 -5.91
N VAL A 189 -9.17 -5.03 -5.08
CA VAL A 189 -10.08 -5.30 -3.97
C VAL A 189 -9.47 -4.75 -2.68
N ASN A 190 -10.15 -3.79 -2.06
CA ASN A 190 -9.70 -3.24 -0.79
C ASN A 190 -10.07 -4.16 0.39
N MET A 191 -9.47 -3.91 1.57
CA MET A 191 -9.68 -4.72 2.76
C MET A 191 -11.14 -4.75 3.22
N MET A 192 -11.86 -3.63 3.07
CA MET A 192 -13.28 -3.54 3.43
C MET A 192 -14.14 -4.41 2.51
N GLU A 193 -13.92 -4.34 1.21
CA GLU A 193 -14.64 -5.16 0.24
C GLU A 193 -14.40 -6.66 0.47
N ALA A 194 -13.14 -7.05 0.64
CA ALA A 194 -12.77 -8.42 0.98
C ALA A 194 -13.47 -8.90 2.26
N SER A 195 -13.53 -8.05 3.29
CA SER A 195 -14.25 -8.35 4.54
C SER A 195 -15.76 -8.47 4.35
N HIS A 196 -16.37 -7.57 3.55
CA HIS A 196 -17.80 -7.62 3.26
C HIS A 196 -18.19 -8.87 2.46
N ARG A 197 -17.37 -9.27 1.48
CA ARG A 197 -17.53 -10.53 0.75
C ARG A 197 -17.49 -11.72 1.71
N ALA A 198 -16.46 -11.82 2.54
CA ALA A 198 -16.27 -12.96 3.44
C ALA A 198 -17.34 -13.08 4.52
N LYS A 199 -17.85 -11.96 5.04
CA LYS A 199 -18.84 -11.93 6.14
C LYS A 199 -20.29 -11.85 5.66
N GLY A 200 -20.55 -11.61 4.38
CA GLY A 200 -21.89 -11.39 3.86
C GLY A 200 -22.51 -10.07 4.33
N ILE A 201 -21.70 -9.01 4.43
CA ILE A 201 -22.18 -7.69 4.86
C ILE A 201 -22.75 -6.96 3.65
N GLN A 202 -24.03 -6.57 3.73
CA GLN A 202 -24.67 -5.79 2.68
C GLN A 202 -24.12 -4.37 2.63
N SER A 203 -23.65 -3.94 1.46
CA SER A 203 -23.10 -2.60 1.21
C SER A 203 -23.06 -2.31 -0.30
N ASN A 204 -22.62 -1.11 -0.68
CA ASN A 204 -22.33 -0.81 -2.08
C ASN A 204 -21.21 -1.70 -2.68
N LEU A 205 -20.35 -2.29 -1.83
CA LEU A 205 -19.29 -3.22 -2.22
C LEU A 205 -19.77 -4.69 -2.29
N ASN A 206 -20.88 -5.01 -1.64
CA ASN A 206 -21.54 -6.29 -1.65
C ASN A 206 -23.07 -6.08 -1.60
N PRO A 207 -23.70 -5.71 -2.72
CA PRO A 207 -25.10 -5.29 -2.73
C PRO A 207 -26.09 -6.36 -2.26
N ARG A 208 -25.79 -7.65 -2.50
CA ARG A 208 -26.66 -8.77 -2.09
C ARG A 208 -26.54 -9.12 -0.61
N GLY A 209 -25.45 -8.72 0.07
CA GLY A 209 -25.22 -9.08 1.46
C GLY A 209 -24.96 -10.56 1.70
N GLU A 210 -24.62 -11.30 0.65
CA GLU A 210 -24.33 -12.74 0.71
C GLU A 210 -22.85 -13.00 0.99
N ARG A 211 -22.55 -14.09 1.67
CA ARG A 211 -21.17 -14.56 1.79
C ARG A 211 -20.67 -15.00 0.41
N GLN A 212 -19.53 -14.47 0.04
CA GLN A 212 -18.89 -14.74 -1.23
C GLN A 212 -17.42 -15.14 -1.02
N ALA A 213 -16.83 -15.78 -2.02
CA ALA A 213 -15.38 -15.97 -2.05
C ALA A 213 -14.68 -14.61 -2.01
N ILE A 214 -13.61 -14.51 -1.22
CA ILE A 214 -12.82 -13.27 -1.12
C ILE A 214 -12.25 -12.92 -2.49
N ILE A 215 -11.71 -13.92 -3.20
CA ILE A 215 -11.26 -13.83 -4.58
C ILE A 215 -12.41 -14.21 -5.48
N LYS A 216 -12.88 -13.29 -6.30
CA LYS A 216 -13.91 -13.53 -7.28
C LYS A 216 -13.29 -14.09 -8.56
N ARG A 217 -13.69 -15.27 -8.97
CA ARG A 217 -13.19 -15.92 -10.21
C ARG A 217 -14.13 -15.74 -11.40
N ASP A 218 -15.42 -15.51 -11.14
CA ASP A 218 -16.41 -15.22 -12.18
C ASP A 218 -16.58 -13.72 -12.35
N HIS A 219 -16.13 -13.18 -13.49
CA HIS A 219 -16.23 -11.78 -13.87
C HIS A 219 -17.16 -11.56 -15.07
N GLY A 220 -18.06 -12.54 -15.33
CA GLY A 220 -18.98 -12.54 -16.46
C GLY A 220 -18.35 -13.10 -17.75
N HIS A 221 -19.17 -13.26 -18.78
CA HIS A 221 -18.81 -13.97 -20.01
C HIS A 221 -17.69 -13.31 -20.82
N GLU A 222 -17.44 -12.02 -20.62
CA GLU A 222 -16.43 -11.29 -21.39
C GLU A 222 -15.03 -11.39 -20.80
N TRP A 223 -14.91 -11.74 -19.50
CA TRP A 223 -13.65 -11.69 -18.77
C TRP A 223 -13.28 -13.03 -18.15
N GLN A 224 -12.15 -13.57 -18.55
CA GLN A 224 -11.54 -14.74 -17.94
C GLN A 224 -10.67 -14.34 -16.77
N PHE A 225 -10.88 -14.96 -15.61
CA PHE A 225 -9.97 -14.82 -14.47
C PHE A 225 -8.65 -15.54 -14.75
N LEU A 226 -7.55 -14.83 -14.50
CA LEU A 226 -6.20 -15.40 -14.65
C LEU A 226 -5.55 -15.72 -13.31
N MET A 227 -5.45 -14.70 -12.45
CA MET A 227 -4.77 -14.83 -11.16
C MET A 227 -5.24 -13.79 -10.16
N ALA A 228 -4.98 -14.06 -8.88
CA ALA A 228 -5.06 -13.05 -7.82
C ALA A 228 -3.69 -12.89 -7.17
N LEU A 229 -3.30 -11.65 -6.88
CA LEU A 229 -2.02 -11.32 -6.25
C LEU A 229 -2.26 -10.54 -4.96
N HIS A 230 -1.64 -11.02 -3.88
CA HIS A 230 -1.57 -10.32 -2.60
C HIS A 230 -0.17 -9.75 -2.41
N ARG A 231 -0.03 -8.80 -1.51
CA ARG A 231 1.32 -8.40 -1.08
C ARG A 231 2.05 -9.60 -0.50
N ARG A 232 3.33 -9.69 -0.82
CA ARG A 232 4.25 -10.77 -0.46
C ARG A 232 3.97 -12.13 -1.12
N ASP A 233 3.07 -12.20 -2.11
CA ASP A 233 3.03 -13.38 -2.97
C ASP A 233 4.33 -13.46 -3.78
N ILE A 234 4.78 -14.69 -4.03
CA ILE A 234 5.92 -14.94 -4.90
C ILE A 234 5.42 -15.20 -6.31
N VAL A 235 6.00 -14.50 -7.26
CA VAL A 235 5.73 -14.67 -8.69
C VAL A 235 7.02 -14.96 -9.43
N SER A 236 6.93 -15.74 -10.50
CA SER A 236 8.01 -15.85 -11.46
C SER A 236 7.69 -15.07 -12.72
N ILE A 237 8.73 -14.52 -13.32
CA ILE A 237 8.70 -13.88 -14.62
C ILE A 237 9.69 -14.58 -15.51
N ASP A 238 9.21 -14.99 -16.69
CA ASP A 238 10.04 -15.48 -17.78
C ASP A 238 10.12 -14.39 -18.85
N SER A 239 11.32 -13.87 -19.07
CA SER A 239 11.60 -12.81 -20.06
C SER A 239 12.47 -13.31 -21.21
N GLY A 240 12.61 -14.64 -21.39
CA GLY A 240 13.47 -15.24 -22.39
C GLY A 240 14.92 -15.45 -21.95
N GLU A 241 15.35 -14.83 -20.86
CA GLU A 241 16.66 -15.04 -20.22
C GLU A 241 16.62 -16.08 -19.10
N GLY A 242 15.46 -16.75 -18.92
CA GLY A 242 15.18 -17.67 -17.83
C GLY A 242 14.19 -17.12 -16.80
N GLN A 243 13.78 -17.99 -15.91
CA GLN A 243 12.78 -17.71 -14.89
C GLN A 243 13.43 -16.98 -13.71
N LYS A 244 12.93 -15.77 -13.40
CA LYS A 244 13.35 -14.98 -12.24
C LYS A 244 12.20 -14.88 -11.26
N PHE A 245 12.49 -14.98 -9.96
CA PHE A 245 11.49 -14.93 -8.88
C PHE A 245 11.46 -13.57 -8.20
N TYR A 246 10.25 -13.09 -7.95
CA TYR A 246 9.98 -11.81 -7.34
C TYR A 246 8.93 -11.93 -6.23
N CYS A 247 9.00 -11.02 -5.28
CA CYS A 247 7.98 -10.81 -4.25
C CYS A 247 7.11 -9.61 -4.62
N VAL A 248 5.79 -9.72 -4.50
CA VAL A 248 4.86 -8.60 -4.70
C VAL A 248 5.01 -7.61 -3.54
N GLU A 249 5.64 -6.49 -3.80
CA GLU A 249 5.91 -5.45 -2.79
C GLU A 249 4.71 -4.52 -2.61
N LYS A 250 4.10 -4.06 -3.70
CA LYS A 250 3.04 -3.07 -3.66
C LYS A 250 2.01 -3.28 -4.75
N LEU A 251 0.73 -3.01 -4.42
CA LEU A 251 -0.39 -2.93 -5.35
C LEU A 251 -0.80 -1.46 -5.50
N SER A 252 -0.86 -0.94 -6.73
CA SER A 252 -1.07 0.48 -7.04
C SER A 252 -2.29 0.68 -7.94
N PRO A 253 -3.50 0.88 -7.36
CA PRO A 253 -4.73 1.06 -8.13
C PRO A 253 -4.70 2.27 -9.05
N SER A 254 -4.08 3.38 -8.61
CA SER A 254 -4.03 4.64 -9.37
C SER A 254 -3.27 4.55 -10.69
N ARG A 255 -2.34 3.59 -10.78
CA ARG A 255 -1.52 3.35 -11.97
C ARG A 255 -1.88 2.06 -12.69
N ASN A 256 -2.84 1.30 -12.16
CA ASN A 256 -3.20 -0.04 -12.63
C ASN A 256 -1.97 -0.95 -12.76
N GLU A 257 -1.14 -0.98 -11.70
CA GLU A 257 0.13 -1.71 -11.68
C GLU A 257 0.35 -2.42 -10.34
N PHE A 258 1.25 -3.39 -10.35
CA PHE A 258 1.87 -3.94 -9.15
C PHE A 258 3.38 -3.86 -9.27
N ILE A 259 4.03 -3.64 -8.13
CA ILE A 259 5.48 -3.49 -8.03
C ILE A 259 6.03 -4.79 -7.44
N LEU A 260 6.99 -5.33 -8.14
CA LEU A 260 7.71 -6.53 -7.80
C LEU A 260 9.12 -6.17 -7.33
N ARG A 261 9.62 -6.90 -6.36
CA ARG A 261 11.00 -6.82 -5.90
C ARG A 261 11.64 -8.20 -5.98
N ALA A 262 12.92 -8.28 -6.32
CA ALA A 262 13.65 -9.53 -6.24
C ALA A 262 13.45 -10.19 -4.87
N HIS A 263 13.09 -11.48 -4.84
CA HIS A 263 12.70 -12.17 -3.60
C HIS A 263 13.81 -12.18 -2.53
N GLN A 264 15.06 -12.04 -2.93
CA GLN A 264 16.25 -12.03 -2.06
C GLN A 264 16.63 -10.62 -1.60
N ALA A 265 15.97 -9.55 -2.09
CA ALA A 265 16.33 -8.17 -1.73
C ALA A 265 16.13 -7.92 -0.23
N SER A 266 17.21 -7.55 0.45
CA SER A 266 17.24 -7.41 1.92
C SER A 266 16.81 -6.04 2.43
N THR A 267 16.82 -4.99 1.60
CA THR A 267 16.55 -3.61 2.02
C THR A 267 15.53 -2.91 1.14
N GLN A 268 14.69 -2.08 1.77
CA GLN A 268 13.65 -1.28 1.09
C GLN A 268 14.21 -0.16 0.19
N ASN A 269 15.51 0.06 0.19
CA ASN A 269 16.13 1.23 -0.44
C ASN A 269 16.73 1.00 -1.84
N ASN A 270 16.86 -0.25 -2.30
CA ASN A 270 17.37 -0.54 -3.63
C ASN A 270 16.24 -0.51 -4.65
N LYS A 271 15.95 0.67 -5.19
CA LYS A 271 14.98 0.86 -6.28
C LYS A 271 15.40 0.19 -7.59
N GLU A 272 16.67 -0.10 -7.77
CA GLU A 272 17.22 -0.79 -8.95
C GLU A 272 16.75 -2.24 -9.09
N GLU A 273 16.25 -2.84 -8.00
CA GLU A 273 15.71 -4.19 -7.96
C GLU A 273 14.18 -4.24 -8.06
N GLU A 274 13.53 -3.09 -8.30
CA GLU A 274 12.08 -2.99 -8.43
C GLU A 274 11.65 -3.08 -9.89
N LEU A 275 10.71 -3.97 -10.19
CA LEU A 275 10.05 -4.10 -11.47
C LEU A 275 8.59 -3.67 -11.36
N SER A 276 8.20 -2.63 -12.08
CA SER A 276 6.79 -2.21 -12.18
C SER A 276 6.11 -2.92 -13.35
N VAL A 277 5.04 -3.64 -13.05
CA VAL A 277 4.23 -4.34 -14.05
C VAL A 277 2.85 -3.71 -14.14
N ARG A 278 2.55 -3.05 -15.25
CA ARG A 278 1.21 -2.56 -15.54
C ARG A 278 0.29 -3.70 -15.97
N VAL A 279 -0.96 -3.64 -15.53
CA VAL A 279 -1.96 -4.64 -15.95
C VAL A 279 -2.54 -4.22 -17.30
N ASN A 280 -1.81 -4.54 -18.35
CA ASN A 280 -2.18 -4.28 -19.74
C ASN A 280 -1.61 -5.41 -20.64
N LYS A 281 -2.07 -5.44 -21.89
CA LYS A 281 -1.66 -6.46 -22.87
C LYS A 281 -0.15 -6.46 -23.10
N GLU A 282 0.45 -5.30 -23.27
CA GLU A 282 1.88 -5.15 -23.55
C GLU A 282 2.76 -5.79 -22.47
N SER A 283 2.51 -5.46 -21.19
CA SER A 283 3.29 -5.99 -20.07
C SER A 283 3.11 -7.49 -19.89
N PHE A 284 1.88 -8.01 -20.04
CA PHE A 284 1.59 -9.44 -19.88
C PHE A 284 2.05 -10.28 -21.08
N THR A 285 2.15 -9.69 -22.27
CA THR A 285 2.77 -10.36 -23.43
C THR A 285 4.29 -10.43 -23.27
N ARG A 286 4.91 -9.36 -22.74
CA ARG A 286 6.35 -9.30 -22.49
C ARG A 286 6.80 -10.22 -21.36
N HIS A 287 5.97 -10.36 -20.32
CA HIS A 287 6.30 -11.07 -19.10
C HIS A 287 5.31 -12.23 -18.87
N SER A 288 5.80 -13.47 -19.03
CA SER A 288 5.02 -14.64 -18.60
C SER A 288 5.04 -14.70 -17.07
N ILE A 289 3.93 -14.28 -16.44
CA ILE A 289 3.82 -14.15 -14.97
C ILE A 289 3.08 -15.35 -14.40
N LYS A 290 3.71 -16.05 -13.46
CA LYS A 290 3.09 -17.17 -12.72
C LYS A 290 3.18 -16.91 -11.22
N VAL A 291 2.11 -17.21 -10.50
CA VAL A 291 2.06 -17.14 -9.02
C VAL A 291 2.48 -18.49 -8.45
N HIS A 292 3.31 -18.47 -7.42
CA HIS A 292 3.80 -19.68 -6.77
C HIS A 292 3.44 -19.73 -5.31
N GLN A 293 3.06 -20.90 -4.83
CA GLN A 293 3.02 -21.21 -3.42
C GLN A 293 4.37 -21.73 -3.00
N ILE A 294 5.01 -21.07 -2.04
CA ILE A 294 6.33 -21.42 -1.54
C ILE A 294 6.19 -21.88 -0.09
N ASN A 295 6.74 -23.02 0.24
CA ASN A 295 6.77 -23.50 1.62
C ASN A 295 7.83 -22.75 2.45
N ALA A 296 7.89 -23.03 3.76
CA ALA A 296 8.78 -22.33 4.69
C ALA A 296 10.28 -22.54 4.41
N ILE A 297 10.64 -23.57 3.65
CA ILE A 297 12.03 -23.89 3.29
C ILE A 297 12.40 -23.45 1.86
N GLY A 298 11.53 -22.67 1.20
CA GLY A 298 11.83 -22.09 -0.09
C GLY A 298 11.61 -23.01 -1.30
N ILE A 299 10.83 -24.08 -1.14
CA ILE A 299 10.48 -25.00 -2.24
C ILE A 299 9.11 -24.60 -2.77
N ILE A 300 8.98 -24.57 -4.11
CA ILE A 300 7.70 -24.39 -4.78
C ILE A 300 6.81 -25.60 -4.46
N ALA A 301 5.61 -25.35 -3.94
CA ALA A 301 4.62 -26.39 -3.80
C ALA A 301 4.12 -26.78 -5.19
N ASP A 302 4.16 -28.06 -5.51
CA ASP A 302 3.52 -28.60 -6.71
C ASP A 302 2.01 -28.38 -6.58
N ASP A 303 1.37 -27.87 -7.66
CA ASP A 303 -0.07 -27.64 -7.73
C ASP A 303 -0.84 -28.97 -7.84
#